data_58e518ab0ed8c4c10e8042c2057854be
#
_entry.id   58e518ab0ed8c4c10e8042c2057854be
#
_cell.length_a   1.000
_cell.length_b   1.000
_cell.length_c   1.000
_cell.angle_alpha   90.00
_cell.angle_beta   90.00
_cell.angle_gamma   90.00
#
_symmetry.space_group_name_H-M   'P 1'
#
loop_
_entity.id
_entity.type
_entity.pdbx_description
1 polymer ?
#
loop_
_entity_poly.entity_id
_entity_poly.type
_entity_poly.pdbx_seq_one_letter_code
_entity_poly.pdbx_strand_id
1 'polypeptide(L)'
;MIINKKSTIKNIGAFSIQFLNSCSIEDIGFRGVSHLVEHCMCEKIKDMENEFTKYSLSYNAGTSNDGIVFYLTGIDKYVNKFKYKFLDAVLSYKITEDVFERERNIIIQEYVQSLSDQYSEFFKNFNRKYFNEEGVIGFIDDLKNITYEKFIKFKEKYFSIPDYIINVSKYKFKKDKHNKFNIVSYYSKPNEIPDESELIENNKISYESYSNFDENRIVLYYTFFNDHDYKKFIYHLIFCRYFNEGLTSPLYKNIREKLQCVYSISSRVKYINKNSFMYYTCLFTSNDKLDEVKNELIKLYKDVELDEERFNNIVTSIKLDDEKAELLDKMKFEDNNFDKKIKNIIKKMKFSFEDFKYYIKLFQSNKFYIIDDKELKEKCNE
;
A
#
# COMPACT_ATOMS: atom_id res chain seq x y z
N MET A 1 -19.82 10.90 3.85
CA MET A 1 -19.99 11.27 5.30
C MET A 1 -19.07 12.43 5.68
N ILE A 2 -19.49 13.35 6.56
CA ILE A 2 -18.64 14.45 7.05
C ILE A 2 -18.21 14.16 8.47
N ILE A 3 -16.88 14.16 8.71
CA ILE A 3 -16.28 13.88 10.01
C ILE A 3 -15.48 15.10 10.45
N ASN A 4 -15.82 15.68 11.59
CA ASN A 4 -15.05 16.76 12.19
C ASN A 4 -14.29 16.24 13.40
N LYS A 5 -12.98 16.33 13.36
CA LYS A 5 -12.06 15.94 14.43
C LYS A 5 -11.31 17.17 14.95
N LYS A 6 -10.93 17.13 16.22
CA LYS A 6 -10.08 18.17 16.80
C LYS A 6 -8.62 17.84 16.51
N SER A 7 -7.85 18.81 16.04
CA SER A 7 -6.41 18.60 15.90
C SER A 7 -5.75 18.47 17.27
N THR A 8 -4.82 17.54 17.38
CA THR A 8 -3.98 17.33 18.56
C THR A 8 -2.72 18.19 18.51
N ILE A 9 -2.33 18.63 17.31
CA ILE A 9 -1.18 19.50 17.10
C ILE A 9 -1.67 20.95 17.09
N LYS A 10 -1.10 21.76 17.96
CA LYS A 10 -1.47 23.19 18.10
C LYS A 10 -1.25 23.93 16.78
N ASN A 11 -2.27 24.61 16.32
CA ASN A 11 -2.28 25.45 15.11
C ASN A 11 -2.09 24.71 13.78
N ILE A 12 -2.06 23.39 13.74
CA ILE A 12 -2.02 22.61 12.52
C ILE A 12 -3.40 22.02 12.25
N GLY A 13 -3.82 22.09 11.01
CA GLY A 13 -5.06 21.50 10.53
C GLY A 13 -4.85 20.65 9.29
N ALA A 14 -5.86 19.84 9.01
CA ALA A 14 -5.92 19.02 7.81
C ALA A 14 -7.36 18.89 7.32
N PHE A 15 -7.51 18.77 6.00
CA PHE A 15 -8.78 18.56 5.34
C PHE A 15 -8.59 17.52 4.25
N SER A 16 -9.38 16.45 4.25
CA SER A 16 -9.29 15.41 3.22
C SER A 16 -10.64 15.07 2.62
N ILE A 17 -10.59 14.67 1.36
CA ILE A 17 -11.69 14.20 0.53
C ILE A 17 -11.33 12.79 0.12
N GLN A 18 -12.19 11.82 0.38
CA GLN A 18 -11.88 10.41 0.19
C GLN A 18 -12.98 9.67 -0.56
N PHE A 19 -12.55 8.84 -1.50
CA PHE A 19 -13.37 7.90 -2.25
C PHE A 19 -12.92 6.49 -1.89
N LEU A 20 -13.84 5.62 -1.49
CA LEU A 20 -13.57 4.24 -1.06
C LEU A 20 -13.38 3.27 -2.23
N ASN A 21 -13.68 3.71 -3.42
CA ASN A 21 -13.52 2.92 -4.63
C ASN A 21 -12.20 3.28 -5.31
N SER A 22 -11.52 2.29 -5.86
CA SER A 22 -10.29 2.45 -6.62
C SER A 22 -10.03 1.21 -7.49
N CYS A 23 -8.83 0.68 -7.47
CA CYS A 23 -8.43 -0.46 -8.32
C CYS A 23 -9.35 -1.69 -8.18
N SER A 24 -9.97 -1.89 -7.01
CA SER A 24 -10.89 -3.01 -6.76
C SER A 24 -12.19 -3.00 -7.59
N ILE A 25 -12.52 -1.86 -8.22
CA ILE A 25 -13.71 -1.71 -9.07
C ILE A 25 -13.38 -1.64 -10.55
N GLU A 26 -12.11 -1.78 -10.91
CA GLU A 26 -11.66 -1.72 -12.28
C GLU A 26 -11.87 -3.07 -12.98
N ASP A 27 -12.54 -3.03 -14.11
CA ASP A 27 -12.72 -4.21 -14.96
C ASP A 27 -11.46 -4.50 -15.79
N ILE A 28 -11.34 -5.71 -16.31
CA ILE A 28 -10.33 -6.09 -17.31
C ILE A 28 -10.47 -5.16 -18.52
N GLY A 29 -9.35 -4.59 -18.98
CA GLY A 29 -9.33 -3.57 -20.04
C GLY A 29 -9.53 -2.14 -19.53
N PHE A 30 -9.60 -1.93 -18.20
CA PHE A 30 -9.79 -0.62 -17.56
C PHE A 30 -8.83 -0.39 -16.38
N ARG A 31 -7.83 -1.21 -16.19
CA ARG A 31 -6.90 -1.15 -15.06
C ARG A 31 -6.04 0.11 -15.13
N GLY A 32 -5.93 0.80 -13.98
CA GLY A 32 -5.22 2.08 -13.87
C GLY A 32 -6.09 3.32 -14.11
N VAL A 33 -7.37 3.13 -14.43
CA VAL A 33 -8.29 4.26 -14.66
C VAL A 33 -8.53 5.08 -13.39
N SER A 34 -8.51 4.45 -12.21
CA SER A 34 -8.69 5.17 -10.93
C SER A 34 -7.52 6.12 -10.65
N HIS A 35 -6.30 5.70 -10.96
CA HIS A 35 -5.11 6.55 -10.87
C HIS A 35 -5.19 7.71 -11.88
N LEU A 36 -5.66 7.44 -13.09
CA LEU A 36 -5.90 8.49 -14.09
C LEU A 36 -6.99 9.48 -13.63
N VAL A 37 -8.04 9.00 -12.94
CA VAL A 37 -9.06 9.89 -12.34
C VAL A 37 -8.43 10.80 -11.30
N GLU A 38 -7.57 10.28 -10.42
CA GLU A 38 -6.87 11.07 -9.40
C GLU A 38 -6.05 12.19 -10.06
N HIS A 39 -5.19 11.85 -11.04
CA HIS A 39 -4.38 12.83 -11.78
C HIS A 39 -5.24 13.93 -12.43
N CYS A 40 -6.29 13.54 -13.14
CA CYS A 40 -7.17 14.50 -13.80
C CYS A 40 -7.95 15.38 -12.81
N MET A 41 -8.34 14.86 -11.64
CA MET A 41 -9.04 15.63 -10.60
C MET A 41 -8.09 16.59 -9.86
N CYS A 42 -6.77 16.37 -9.89
CA CYS A 42 -5.77 17.29 -9.34
C CYS A 42 -5.57 18.55 -10.19
N GLU A 43 -6.00 18.58 -11.45
CA GLU A 43 -5.68 19.66 -12.39
C GLU A 43 -6.02 21.05 -11.86
N LYS A 44 -7.24 21.22 -11.36
CA LYS A 44 -7.67 22.51 -10.85
C LYS A 44 -6.99 22.93 -9.54
N ILE A 45 -6.44 21.97 -8.80
CA ILE A 45 -5.70 22.25 -7.59
C ILE A 45 -4.33 22.86 -7.94
N LYS A 46 -3.71 22.45 -9.06
CA LYS A 46 -2.44 23.00 -9.55
C LYS A 46 -2.51 24.52 -9.73
N ASP A 47 -3.64 25.06 -10.18
CA ASP A 47 -3.85 26.50 -10.31
C ASP A 47 -3.77 27.26 -8.97
N MET A 48 -3.93 26.55 -7.86
CA MET A 48 -3.91 27.13 -6.51
C MET A 48 -2.54 27.03 -5.81
N GLU A 49 -1.56 26.39 -6.43
CA GLU A 49 -0.28 26.07 -5.80
C GLU A 49 0.48 27.30 -5.29
N ASN A 50 0.54 28.35 -6.08
CA ASN A 50 1.17 29.62 -5.68
C ASN A 50 0.47 30.26 -4.45
N GLU A 51 -0.85 30.13 -4.40
CA GLU A 51 -1.64 30.63 -3.28
C GLU A 51 -1.40 29.77 -2.03
N PHE A 52 -1.36 28.44 -2.17
CA PHE A 52 -1.07 27.51 -1.09
C PHE A 52 0.32 27.73 -0.51
N THR A 53 1.33 27.82 -1.35
CA THR A 53 2.72 28.10 -0.93
C THR A 53 2.81 29.39 -0.11
N LYS A 54 2.15 30.48 -0.55
CA LYS A 54 2.11 31.75 0.17
C LYS A 54 1.57 31.62 1.60
N TYR A 55 0.68 30.68 1.87
CA TYR A 55 0.07 30.45 3.17
C TYR A 55 0.64 29.23 3.91
N SER A 56 1.76 28.69 3.45
CA SER A 56 2.38 27.47 4.00
C SER A 56 1.37 26.30 4.10
N LEU A 57 0.57 26.15 3.05
CA LEU A 57 -0.29 25.01 2.85
C LEU A 57 0.39 24.02 1.92
N SER A 58 0.20 22.75 2.20
CA SER A 58 0.63 21.64 1.36
C SER A 58 -0.59 20.82 0.99
N TYR A 59 -0.67 20.42 -0.27
CA TYR A 59 -1.67 19.45 -0.73
C TYR A 59 -0.98 18.24 -1.35
N ASN A 60 -1.68 17.13 -1.34
CA ASN A 60 -1.30 15.94 -2.10
C ASN A 60 -2.55 15.11 -2.38
N ALA A 61 -2.40 14.17 -3.30
CA ALA A 61 -3.38 13.15 -3.59
C ALA A 61 -2.68 11.79 -3.65
N GLY A 62 -3.45 10.73 -3.59
CA GLY A 62 -2.91 9.39 -3.72
C GLY A 62 -4.00 8.37 -3.96
N THR A 63 -3.67 7.42 -4.81
CA THR A 63 -4.50 6.26 -5.12
C THR A 63 -3.90 5.02 -4.47
N SER A 64 -4.74 4.22 -3.83
CA SER A 64 -4.40 2.92 -3.26
C SER A 64 -5.37 1.87 -3.79
N ASN A 65 -5.15 0.61 -3.46
CA ASN A 65 -6.12 -0.44 -3.82
C ASN A 65 -7.52 -0.20 -3.25
N ASP A 66 -7.61 0.50 -2.10
CA ASP A 66 -8.85 0.68 -1.34
C ASP A 66 -9.54 2.03 -1.61
N GLY A 67 -8.90 2.97 -2.29
CA GLY A 67 -9.51 4.28 -2.52
C GLY A 67 -8.56 5.36 -3.00
N ILE A 68 -9.16 6.53 -3.30
CA ILE A 68 -8.45 7.76 -3.66
C ILE A 68 -8.64 8.78 -2.54
N VAL A 69 -7.57 9.46 -2.17
CA VAL A 69 -7.58 10.53 -1.17
C VAL A 69 -6.95 11.80 -1.72
N PHE A 70 -7.61 12.92 -1.51
CA PHE A 70 -7.08 14.26 -1.73
C PHE A 70 -6.99 14.96 -0.37
N TYR A 71 -5.87 15.59 -0.05
CA TYR A 71 -5.75 16.26 1.23
C TYR A 71 -4.96 17.57 1.19
N LEU A 72 -5.36 18.49 2.07
CA LEU A 72 -4.78 19.79 2.28
C LEU A 72 -4.35 19.89 3.74
N THR A 73 -3.11 20.27 3.99
CA THR A 73 -2.54 20.38 5.35
C THR A 73 -1.81 21.71 5.53
N GLY A 74 -1.64 22.13 6.77
CA GLY A 74 -0.87 23.30 7.11
C GLY A 74 -1.41 24.06 8.32
N ILE A 75 -1.18 25.38 8.37
CA ILE A 75 -1.65 26.21 9.48
C ILE A 75 -3.19 26.22 9.50
N ASP A 76 -3.78 25.80 10.61
CA ASP A 76 -5.21 25.53 10.77
C ASP A 76 -6.15 26.64 10.28
N LYS A 77 -5.82 27.93 10.59
CA LYS A 77 -6.61 29.07 10.09
C LYS A 77 -6.62 29.16 8.56
N TYR A 78 -5.54 28.77 7.89
CA TYR A 78 -5.44 28.80 6.45
C TYR A 78 -6.06 27.55 5.80
N VAL A 79 -5.91 26.37 6.40
CA VAL A 79 -6.69 25.20 6.00
C VAL A 79 -8.18 25.54 6.05
N ASN A 80 -8.66 26.17 7.13
CA ASN A 80 -10.05 26.59 7.23
C ASN A 80 -10.47 27.63 6.15
N LYS A 81 -9.57 28.53 5.77
CA LYS A 81 -9.82 29.52 4.72
C LYS A 81 -10.00 28.87 3.34
N PHE A 82 -9.17 27.84 3.06
CA PHE A 82 -9.08 27.27 1.72
C PHE A 82 -9.85 25.95 1.51
N LYS A 83 -10.28 25.26 2.56
CA LYS A 83 -10.89 23.92 2.46
C LYS A 83 -12.12 23.85 1.52
N TYR A 84 -12.94 24.88 1.44
CA TYR A 84 -14.09 24.90 0.54
C TYR A 84 -13.66 25.10 -0.92
N LYS A 85 -12.69 25.97 -1.16
CA LYS A 85 -12.11 26.17 -2.49
C LYS A 85 -11.38 24.92 -2.98
N PHE A 86 -10.68 24.22 -2.07
CA PHE A 86 -10.04 22.95 -2.35
C PHE A 86 -11.06 21.86 -2.68
N LEU A 87 -12.13 21.75 -1.90
CA LEU A 87 -13.22 20.82 -2.19
C LEU A 87 -13.85 21.07 -3.57
N ASP A 88 -14.12 22.33 -3.88
CA ASP A 88 -14.69 22.72 -5.17
C ASP A 88 -13.73 22.41 -6.33
N ALA A 89 -12.42 22.68 -6.16
CA ALA A 89 -11.41 22.35 -7.17
C ALA A 89 -11.37 20.85 -7.49
N VAL A 90 -11.49 20.00 -6.47
CA VAL A 90 -11.52 18.54 -6.67
C VAL A 90 -12.81 18.05 -7.33
N LEU A 91 -13.98 18.56 -6.90
CA LEU A 91 -15.25 17.96 -7.28
C LEU A 91 -15.91 18.61 -8.50
N SER A 92 -15.72 19.92 -8.71
CA SER A 92 -16.46 20.70 -9.69
C SER A 92 -15.72 20.91 -11.01
N TYR A 93 -14.45 20.49 -11.09
CA TYR A 93 -13.67 20.64 -12.31
C TYR A 93 -14.17 19.72 -13.42
N LYS A 94 -14.51 20.32 -14.57
CA LYS A 94 -14.86 19.57 -15.78
C LYS A 94 -13.57 19.21 -16.51
N ILE A 95 -13.18 17.96 -16.39
CA ILE A 95 -12.01 17.41 -17.09
C ILE A 95 -12.26 17.52 -18.60
N THR A 96 -11.30 18.10 -19.33
CA THR A 96 -11.31 18.17 -20.80
C THR A 96 -10.56 16.98 -21.40
N GLU A 97 -10.79 16.71 -22.67
CA GLU A 97 -10.08 15.64 -23.39
C GLU A 97 -8.56 15.88 -23.43
N ASP A 98 -8.12 17.14 -23.58
CA ASP A 98 -6.71 17.51 -23.55
C ASP A 98 -6.05 17.17 -22.19
N VAL A 99 -6.72 17.42 -21.08
CA VAL A 99 -6.25 17.07 -19.75
C VAL A 99 -6.18 15.56 -19.60
N PHE A 100 -7.20 14.85 -20.03
CA PHE A 100 -7.23 13.40 -20.02
C PHE A 100 -6.06 12.80 -20.81
N GLU A 101 -5.81 13.24 -22.03
CA GLU A 101 -4.73 12.75 -22.88
C GLU A 101 -3.35 13.05 -22.28
N ARG A 102 -3.17 14.26 -21.76
CA ARG A 102 -1.92 14.65 -21.10
C ARG A 102 -1.63 13.80 -19.86
N GLU A 103 -2.60 13.66 -18.95
CA GLU A 103 -2.39 12.90 -17.72
C GLU A 103 -2.26 11.41 -18.02
N ARG A 104 -2.98 10.85 -19.00
CA ARG A 104 -2.79 9.48 -19.47
C ARG A 104 -1.36 9.22 -19.93
N ASN A 105 -0.78 10.13 -20.69
CA ASN A 105 0.60 10.01 -21.14
C ASN A 105 1.61 10.12 -19.98
N ILE A 106 1.33 10.95 -18.97
CA ILE A 106 2.15 11.04 -17.75
C ILE A 106 2.14 9.69 -17.01
N ILE A 107 0.97 9.08 -16.81
CA ILE A 107 0.85 7.78 -16.13
C ILE A 107 1.55 6.67 -16.91
N ILE A 108 1.48 6.69 -18.26
CA ILE A 108 2.25 5.76 -19.09
C ILE A 108 3.77 5.92 -18.85
N GLN A 109 4.25 7.15 -18.69
CA GLN A 109 5.67 7.39 -18.35
C GLN A 109 6.00 6.91 -16.92
N GLU A 110 5.13 7.15 -15.95
CA GLU A 110 5.28 6.63 -14.59
C GLU A 110 5.30 5.10 -14.56
N TYR A 111 4.46 4.46 -15.39
CA TYR A 111 4.47 3.02 -15.55
C TYR A 111 5.84 2.52 -16.05
N VAL A 112 6.36 3.10 -17.12
CA VAL A 112 7.70 2.75 -17.65
C VAL A 112 8.77 2.99 -16.60
N GLN A 113 8.71 4.14 -15.91
CA GLN A 113 9.66 4.46 -14.84
C GLN A 113 9.56 3.48 -13.66
N SER A 114 8.38 3.01 -13.31
CA SER A 114 8.20 2.04 -12.22
C SER A 114 8.88 0.69 -12.50
N LEU A 115 9.13 0.37 -13.75
CA LEU A 115 9.85 -0.83 -14.18
C LEU A 115 11.36 -0.60 -14.37
N SER A 116 11.85 0.60 -14.06
CA SER A 116 13.29 0.93 -14.22
C SER A 116 14.17 0.35 -13.12
N ASP A 117 13.59 -0.14 -12.01
CA ASP A 117 14.30 -0.83 -10.95
C ASP A 117 13.88 -2.29 -10.85
N GLN A 118 14.84 -3.15 -10.58
CA GLN A 118 14.68 -4.61 -10.55
C GLN A 118 13.66 -5.08 -9.50
N TYR A 119 13.56 -4.38 -8.36
CA TYR A 119 12.59 -4.72 -7.31
C TYR A 119 11.16 -4.49 -7.79
N SER A 120 10.90 -3.35 -8.38
CA SER A 120 9.57 -3.00 -8.90
C SER A 120 9.15 -3.91 -10.04
N GLU A 121 10.07 -4.21 -10.98
CA GLU A 121 9.84 -5.17 -12.05
C GLU A 121 9.49 -6.56 -11.51
N PHE A 122 10.29 -7.07 -10.57
CA PHE A 122 10.05 -8.38 -9.95
C PHE A 122 8.69 -8.45 -9.27
N PHE A 123 8.39 -7.50 -8.37
CA PHE A 123 7.14 -7.53 -7.61
C PHE A 123 5.91 -7.30 -8.48
N LYS A 124 6.02 -6.52 -9.54
CA LYS A 124 4.94 -6.37 -10.49
C LYS A 124 4.61 -7.73 -11.16
N ASN A 125 5.62 -8.39 -11.73
CA ASN A 125 5.42 -9.69 -12.36
C ASN A 125 4.97 -10.77 -11.35
N PHE A 126 5.52 -10.75 -10.13
CA PHE A 126 5.10 -11.65 -9.06
C PHE A 126 3.62 -11.44 -8.68
N ASN A 127 3.20 -10.20 -8.47
CA ASN A 127 1.81 -9.88 -8.13
C ASN A 127 0.84 -10.24 -9.26
N ARG A 128 1.23 -10.01 -10.51
CA ARG A 128 0.44 -10.44 -11.67
C ARG A 128 0.27 -11.95 -11.72
N LYS A 129 1.37 -12.70 -11.58
CA LYS A 129 1.35 -14.18 -11.67
C LYS A 129 0.53 -14.79 -10.55
N TYR A 130 0.73 -14.37 -9.31
CA TYR A 130 0.17 -15.06 -8.14
C TYR A 130 -1.10 -14.41 -7.57
N PHE A 131 -1.37 -13.14 -7.85
CA PHE A 131 -2.53 -12.44 -7.29
C PHE A 131 -3.44 -11.82 -8.35
N ASN A 132 -3.09 -11.92 -9.62
CA ASN A 132 -3.77 -11.19 -10.71
C ASN A 132 -3.90 -9.67 -10.42
N GLU A 133 -2.91 -9.12 -9.72
CA GLU A 133 -2.84 -7.71 -9.34
C GLU A 133 -1.87 -6.97 -10.25
N GLU A 134 -2.33 -5.86 -10.84
CA GLU A 134 -1.51 -4.99 -11.69
C GLU A 134 -0.92 -3.80 -10.93
N GLY A 135 -1.29 -3.64 -9.65
CA GLY A 135 -0.97 -2.47 -8.87
C GLY A 135 -1.81 -1.25 -9.26
N VAL A 136 -1.55 -0.13 -8.59
CA VAL A 136 -2.35 1.10 -8.72
C VAL A 136 -2.21 1.75 -10.10
N ILE A 137 -1.03 1.64 -10.71
CA ILE A 137 -0.76 2.22 -12.05
C ILE A 137 -1.54 1.47 -13.14
N GLY A 138 -1.89 0.20 -12.90
CA GLY A 138 -2.64 -0.62 -13.83
C GLY A 138 -1.79 -1.20 -14.97
N PHE A 139 -2.39 -1.37 -16.14
CA PHE A 139 -1.80 -2.01 -17.31
C PHE A 139 -1.57 -0.99 -18.41
N ILE A 140 -0.41 -1.01 -19.03
CA ILE A 140 -0.05 -0.06 -20.10
C ILE A 140 -1.01 -0.16 -21.28
N ASP A 141 -1.40 -1.39 -21.66
CA ASP A 141 -2.31 -1.61 -22.80
C ASP A 141 -3.72 -1.16 -22.46
N ASP A 142 -4.20 -1.37 -21.25
CA ASP A 142 -5.48 -0.86 -20.77
C ASP A 142 -5.46 0.68 -20.82
N LEU A 143 -4.44 1.31 -20.24
CA LEU A 143 -4.30 2.77 -20.23
C LEU A 143 -4.29 3.37 -21.65
N LYS A 144 -3.59 2.74 -22.61
CA LYS A 144 -3.58 3.18 -24.01
C LYS A 144 -4.93 3.07 -24.70
N ASN A 145 -5.75 2.10 -24.30
CA ASN A 145 -7.04 1.80 -24.91
C ASN A 145 -8.25 2.49 -24.23
N ILE A 146 -8.05 3.13 -23.07
CA ILE A 146 -9.11 3.90 -22.41
C ILE A 146 -9.46 5.11 -23.27
N THR A 147 -10.72 5.20 -23.68
CA THR A 147 -11.23 6.40 -24.38
C THR A 147 -11.74 7.43 -23.40
N TYR A 148 -11.68 8.72 -23.80
CA TYR A 148 -12.18 9.84 -22.98
C TYR A 148 -13.64 9.65 -22.55
N GLU A 149 -14.51 9.20 -23.45
CA GLU A 149 -15.92 8.96 -23.12
C GLU A 149 -16.10 7.89 -22.03
N LYS A 150 -15.36 6.78 -22.12
CA LYS A 150 -15.41 5.71 -21.13
C LYS A 150 -14.86 6.19 -19.79
N PHE A 151 -13.75 6.95 -19.82
CA PHE A 151 -13.15 7.57 -18.65
C PHE A 151 -14.13 8.49 -17.92
N ILE A 152 -14.79 9.40 -18.63
CA ILE A 152 -15.78 10.32 -18.04
C ILE A 152 -16.93 9.56 -17.41
N LYS A 153 -17.50 8.54 -18.09
CA LYS A 153 -18.56 7.70 -17.52
C LYS A 153 -18.13 6.99 -16.22
N PHE A 154 -16.91 6.48 -16.20
CA PHE A 154 -16.34 5.84 -15.00
C PHE A 154 -16.16 6.85 -13.86
N LYS A 155 -15.53 8.00 -14.14
CA LYS A 155 -15.37 9.09 -13.17
C LYS A 155 -16.69 9.58 -12.60
N GLU A 156 -17.68 9.81 -13.44
CA GLU A 156 -19.01 10.26 -13.02
C GLU A 156 -19.74 9.22 -12.16
N LYS A 157 -19.60 7.95 -12.50
CA LYS A 157 -20.23 6.85 -11.76
C LYS A 157 -19.65 6.68 -10.37
N TYR A 158 -18.33 6.73 -10.22
CA TYR A 158 -17.65 6.32 -8.98
C TYR A 158 -17.02 7.47 -8.20
N PHE A 159 -16.70 8.61 -8.84
CA PHE A 159 -15.90 9.69 -8.25
C PHE A 159 -16.57 11.06 -8.32
N SER A 160 -17.88 11.11 -8.41
CA SER A 160 -18.64 12.36 -8.37
C SER A 160 -19.00 12.80 -6.96
N ILE A 161 -19.13 11.85 -6.04
CA ILE A 161 -19.55 12.10 -4.65
C ILE A 161 -18.56 11.39 -3.73
N PRO A 162 -17.81 12.13 -2.87
CA PRO A 162 -16.88 11.51 -1.94
C PRO A 162 -17.61 10.76 -0.84
N ASP A 163 -17.06 9.61 -0.44
CA ASP A 163 -17.56 8.82 0.69
C ASP A 163 -17.33 9.53 2.01
N TYR A 164 -16.13 10.14 2.16
CA TYR A 164 -15.76 10.88 3.36
C TYR A 164 -15.18 12.25 3.04
N ILE A 165 -15.54 13.20 3.88
CA ILE A 165 -14.84 14.47 4.04
C ILE A 165 -14.42 14.53 5.50
N ILE A 166 -13.10 14.52 5.74
CA ILE A 166 -12.54 14.55 7.09
C ILE A 166 -11.87 15.90 7.32
N ASN A 167 -12.32 16.62 8.33
CA ASN A 167 -11.80 17.92 8.72
C ASN A 167 -11.19 17.83 10.11
N VAL A 168 -9.88 17.90 10.19
CA VAL A 168 -9.10 17.90 11.44
C VAL A 168 -8.69 19.34 11.75
N SER A 169 -9.51 20.03 12.52
CA SER A 169 -9.38 21.47 12.74
C SER A 169 -10.13 21.91 14.00
N LYS A 170 -9.76 23.05 14.59
CA LYS A 170 -10.61 23.71 15.57
C LYS A 170 -11.86 24.36 14.94
N TYR A 171 -11.84 24.58 13.63
CA TYR A 171 -12.94 25.14 12.87
C TYR A 171 -13.75 24.01 12.23
N LYS A 172 -15.02 23.88 12.57
CA LYS A 172 -15.90 22.86 11.99
C LYS A 172 -16.10 23.06 10.48
N PHE A 173 -16.08 21.98 9.75
CA PHE A 173 -16.61 21.93 8.39
C PHE A 173 -18.12 21.73 8.46
N LYS A 174 -18.88 22.58 7.79
CA LYS A 174 -20.35 22.52 7.72
C LYS A 174 -20.74 22.27 6.26
N LYS A 175 -21.72 21.41 6.05
CA LYS A 175 -22.31 21.20 4.74
C LYS A 175 -22.97 22.51 4.29
N ASP A 176 -22.54 23.05 3.16
CA ASP A 176 -23.23 24.17 2.52
C ASP A 176 -24.51 23.67 1.86
N LYS A 177 -25.57 24.51 1.83
CA LYS A 177 -26.87 24.18 1.24
C LYS A 177 -26.80 23.83 -0.25
N HIS A 178 -25.70 24.21 -0.92
CA HIS A 178 -25.47 23.97 -2.34
C HIS A 178 -24.82 22.61 -2.64
N ASN A 179 -24.23 21.91 -1.65
CA ASN A 179 -23.60 20.61 -1.85
C ASN A 179 -24.60 19.47 -1.56
N LYS A 180 -25.30 19.01 -2.57
CA LYS A 180 -26.17 17.82 -2.50
C LYS A 180 -25.31 16.54 -2.52
N PHE A 181 -24.74 16.16 -1.39
CA PHE A 181 -24.13 14.84 -1.24
C PHE A 181 -25.22 13.82 -0.89
N ASN A 182 -25.63 13.00 -1.84
CA ASN A 182 -26.38 11.80 -1.56
C ASN A 182 -25.40 10.68 -1.26
N ILE A 183 -25.43 10.14 -0.06
CA ILE A 183 -24.59 9.02 0.36
C ILE A 183 -25.22 7.76 -0.23
N VAL A 184 -24.62 7.24 -1.28
CA VAL A 184 -24.85 5.87 -1.74
C VAL A 184 -23.58 5.11 -1.46
N SER A 185 -23.58 4.28 -0.43
CA SER A 185 -22.46 3.39 -0.15
C SER A 185 -22.49 2.21 -1.11
N TYR A 186 -21.60 2.20 -2.08
CA TYR A 186 -21.32 1.01 -2.85
C TYR A 186 -20.23 0.21 -2.08
N TYR A 187 -20.62 -0.87 -1.44
CA TYR A 187 -19.66 -1.86 -0.99
C TYR A 187 -19.25 -2.68 -2.22
N SER A 188 -18.02 -2.51 -2.69
CA SER A 188 -17.40 -3.52 -3.55
C SER A 188 -17.30 -4.82 -2.74
N LYS A 189 -17.80 -5.92 -3.29
CA LYS A 189 -17.44 -7.23 -2.74
C LYS A 189 -15.92 -7.34 -2.81
N PRO A 190 -15.23 -7.74 -1.73
CA PRO A 190 -13.83 -8.11 -1.83
C PRO A 190 -13.72 -9.15 -2.94
N ASN A 191 -12.76 -9.01 -3.82
CA ASN A 191 -12.42 -10.07 -4.75
C ASN A 191 -12.19 -11.34 -3.91
N GLU A 192 -12.95 -12.38 -4.16
CA GLU A 192 -12.69 -13.69 -3.58
C GLU A 192 -11.34 -14.12 -4.14
N ILE A 193 -10.34 -14.27 -3.29
CA ILE A 193 -9.05 -14.82 -3.71
C ILE A 193 -9.26 -16.31 -3.89
N PRO A 194 -8.84 -16.85 -5.03
CA PRO A 194 -8.87 -18.28 -5.27
C PRO A 194 -8.13 -19.05 -4.17
N ASP A 195 -8.50 -20.31 -3.97
CA ASP A 195 -7.80 -21.25 -3.07
C ASP A 195 -6.31 -21.36 -3.48
N GLU A 196 -5.40 -21.64 -2.53
CA GLU A 196 -3.95 -21.71 -2.79
C GLU A 196 -3.56 -22.57 -3.99
N SER A 197 -4.34 -23.61 -4.28
CA SER A 197 -4.15 -24.49 -5.46
C SER A 197 -4.51 -23.81 -6.78
N GLU A 198 -5.43 -22.84 -6.79
CA GLU A 198 -5.85 -22.10 -7.99
C GLU A 198 -4.96 -20.89 -8.28
N LEU A 199 -4.31 -20.32 -7.25
CA LEU A 199 -3.37 -19.20 -7.40
C LEU A 199 -2.11 -19.58 -8.20
N ILE A 200 -1.72 -20.85 -8.18
CA ILE A 200 -0.45 -21.33 -8.74
C ILE A 200 -0.55 -21.75 -10.20
N GLU A 201 -1.72 -22.15 -10.72
CA GLU A 201 -1.78 -22.88 -11.99
C GLU A 201 -2.36 -22.14 -13.20
N ASN A 202 -3.07 -21.01 -13.06
CA ASN A 202 -3.94 -20.56 -14.16
C ASN A 202 -3.65 -19.20 -14.81
N ASN A 203 -2.70 -18.40 -14.33
CA ASN A 203 -2.42 -17.10 -14.95
C ASN A 203 -1.27 -17.21 -15.97
N LYS A 204 -1.61 -17.44 -17.23
CA LYS A 204 -0.66 -17.24 -18.34
C LYS A 204 -0.45 -15.75 -18.51
N ILE A 205 0.68 -15.26 -18.04
CA ILE A 205 1.12 -13.87 -18.22
C ILE A 205 2.50 -13.88 -18.88
N SER A 206 2.73 -12.97 -19.77
CA SER A 206 4.10 -12.69 -20.25
C SER A 206 4.86 -11.90 -19.19
N TYR A 207 6.10 -12.28 -18.92
CA TYR A 207 6.99 -11.50 -18.06
C TYR A 207 7.35 -10.20 -18.76
N GLU A 208 7.06 -9.08 -18.09
CA GLU A 208 7.44 -7.75 -18.58
C GLU A 208 8.82 -7.38 -18.03
N SER A 209 9.79 -7.18 -18.88
CA SER A 209 11.13 -6.70 -18.55
C SER A 209 11.49 -5.52 -19.42
N TYR A 210 11.96 -4.45 -18.81
CA TYR A 210 12.41 -3.22 -19.47
C TYR A 210 13.89 -2.94 -19.22
N SER A 211 14.55 -3.76 -18.42
CA SER A 211 15.93 -3.59 -18.01
C SER A 211 16.68 -4.93 -18.00
N ASN A 212 17.97 -4.87 -18.23
CA ASN A 212 18.85 -6.03 -18.24
C ASN A 212 19.62 -6.05 -16.91
N PHE A 213 19.08 -6.78 -15.92
CA PHE A 213 19.68 -6.93 -14.60
C PHE A 213 20.38 -8.30 -14.48
N ASP A 214 21.42 -8.51 -15.31
CA ASP A 214 22.06 -9.84 -15.38
C ASP A 214 23.02 -10.14 -14.22
N GLU A 215 23.49 -9.13 -13.48
CA GLU A 215 24.53 -9.29 -12.46
C GLU A 215 23.96 -9.55 -11.06
N ASN A 216 22.78 -9.02 -10.74
CA ASN A 216 22.14 -9.13 -9.45
C ASN A 216 20.86 -9.93 -9.52
N ARG A 217 20.65 -10.79 -8.53
CA ARG A 217 19.45 -11.62 -8.40
C ARG A 217 18.58 -11.12 -7.26
N ILE A 218 17.27 -11.10 -7.47
CA ILE A 218 16.29 -10.93 -6.40
C ILE A 218 15.88 -12.31 -5.89
N VAL A 219 15.87 -12.46 -4.58
CA VAL A 219 15.36 -13.66 -3.90
C VAL A 219 14.18 -13.27 -3.04
N LEU A 220 13.05 -13.94 -3.23
CA LEU A 220 11.86 -13.85 -2.41
C LEU A 220 11.65 -15.17 -1.65
N TYR A 221 11.69 -15.10 -0.33
CA TYR A 221 11.30 -16.18 0.57
C TYR A 221 9.97 -15.82 1.22
N TYR A 222 8.92 -16.62 1.04
CA TYR A 222 7.58 -16.26 1.45
C TYR A 222 6.73 -17.43 1.92
N THR A 223 5.68 -17.11 2.67
CA THR A 223 4.65 -18.04 3.09
C THR A 223 3.30 -17.34 3.23
N PHE A 224 2.22 -18.09 3.11
CA PHE A 224 0.86 -17.59 3.25
C PHE A 224 0.25 -18.03 4.57
N PHE A 225 -0.60 -17.16 5.11
CA PHE A 225 -1.40 -17.43 6.29
C PHE A 225 -2.86 -17.15 6.00
N ASN A 226 -3.70 -18.15 6.22
CA ASN A 226 -5.14 -18.05 6.17
C ASN A 226 -5.67 -18.07 7.60
N ASP A 227 -5.76 -16.91 8.25
CA ASP A 227 -6.17 -16.85 9.64
C ASP A 227 -6.97 -15.58 9.97
N HIS A 228 -8.11 -15.77 10.60
CA HIS A 228 -8.97 -14.69 11.10
C HIS A 228 -8.54 -14.16 12.47
N ASP A 229 -7.51 -14.73 13.10
CA ASP A 229 -7.08 -14.37 14.43
C ASP A 229 -6.16 -13.15 14.41
N TYR A 230 -6.72 -12.00 14.81
CA TYR A 230 -5.96 -10.74 14.93
C TYR A 230 -4.75 -10.85 15.89
N LYS A 231 -4.82 -11.71 16.91
CA LYS A 231 -3.70 -11.90 17.84
C LYS A 231 -2.53 -12.55 17.11
N LYS A 232 -2.80 -13.57 16.31
CA LYS A 232 -1.77 -14.21 15.47
C LYS A 232 -1.19 -13.21 14.47
N PHE A 233 -2.04 -12.45 13.77
CA PHE A 233 -1.58 -11.42 12.85
C PHE A 233 -0.62 -10.42 13.51
N ILE A 234 -0.91 -9.97 14.73
CA ILE A 234 -0.02 -9.06 15.47
C ILE A 234 1.31 -9.73 15.80
N TYR A 235 1.31 -11.01 16.19
CA TYR A 235 2.57 -11.73 16.41
C TYR A 235 3.37 -11.91 15.11
N HIS A 236 2.74 -12.02 13.95
CA HIS A 236 3.44 -12.01 12.66
C HIS A 236 4.06 -10.64 12.35
N LEU A 237 3.40 -9.55 12.70
CA LEU A 237 4.00 -8.21 12.59
C LEU A 237 5.21 -8.06 13.51
N ILE A 238 5.11 -8.55 14.75
CA ILE A 238 6.24 -8.58 15.70
C ILE A 238 7.37 -9.42 15.13
N PHE A 239 7.05 -10.59 14.59
CA PHE A 239 8.03 -11.49 13.96
C PHE A 239 8.74 -10.82 12.78
N CYS A 240 8.00 -10.17 11.89
CA CYS A 240 8.57 -9.42 10.77
C CYS A 240 9.60 -8.39 11.25
N ARG A 241 9.27 -7.58 12.25
CA ARG A 241 10.18 -6.59 12.83
C ARG A 241 11.35 -7.26 13.60
N TYR A 242 11.07 -8.32 14.32
CA TYR A 242 12.08 -9.07 15.05
C TYR A 242 13.20 -9.55 14.11
N PHE A 243 12.84 -10.08 12.95
CA PHE A 243 13.81 -10.57 11.96
C PHE A 243 14.53 -9.45 11.20
N ASN A 244 13.90 -8.31 10.98
CA ASN A 244 14.38 -7.31 10.04
C ASN A 244 14.87 -6.00 10.68
N GLU A 245 14.36 -5.60 11.85
CA GLU A 245 14.57 -4.25 12.37
C GLU A 245 15.90 -4.12 13.10
N GLY A 246 16.75 -3.19 12.60
CA GLY A 246 18.02 -2.81 13.19
C GLY A 246 19.19 -3.72 12.84
N LEU A 247 20.41 -3.22 13.10
CA LEU A 247 21.67 -3.88 12.77
C LEU A 247 21.93 -5.19 13.55
N THR A 248 21.21 -5.38 14.66
CA THR A 248 21.29 -6.59 15.47
C THR A 248 20.25 -7.65 15.11
N SER A 249 19.48 -7.41 14.05
CA SER A 249 18.43 -8.34 13.62
C SER A 249 19.00 -9.67 13.10
N PRO A 250 18.25 -10.77 13.23
CA PRO A 250 18.68 -12.07 12.72
C PRO A 250 19.05 -12.05 11.23
N LEU A 251 18.25 -11.37 10.39
CA LEU A 251 18.55 -11.23 8.97
C LEU A 251 19.81 -10.41 8.71
N TYR A 252 19.99 -9.30 9.42
CA TYR A 252 21.17 -8.48 9.24
C TYR A 252 22.45 -9.26 9.60
N LYS A 253 22.49 -9.86 10.80
CA LYS A 253 23.66 -10.60 11.29
C LYS A 253 23.98 -11.84 10.46
N ASN A 254 22.97 -12.68 10.19
CA ASN A 254 23.23 -13.99 9.59
C ASN A 254 23.28 -13.95 8.06
N ILE A 255 22.60 -13.00 7.43
CA ILE A 255 22.56 -12.90 5.97
C ILE A 255 23.49 -11.80 5.48
N ARG A 256 23.32 -10.56 5.97
CA ARG A 256 24.10 -9.43 5.43
C ARG A 256 25.54 -9.41 5.94
N GLU A 257 25.76 -9.51 7.26
CA GLU A 257 27.11 -9.44 7.82
C GLU A 257 27.92 -10.71 7.56
N LYS A 258 27.30 -11.88 7.77
CA LYS A 258 28.00 -13.17 7.65
C LYS A 258 28.37 -13.50 6.20
N LEU A 259 27.41 -13.33 5.27
CA LEU A 259 27.62 -13.70 3.86
C LEU A 259 28.31 -12.61 3.04
N GLN A 260 28.21 -11.35 3.45
CA GLN A 260 28.84 -10.18 2.80
C GLN A 260 28.51 -10.01 1.31
N CYS A 261 27.46 -10.67 0.84
CA CYS A 261 27.01 -10.66 -0.56
C CYS A 261 25.59 -10.12 -0.72
N VAL A 262 24.97 -9.64 0.37
CA VAL A 262 23.61 -9.09 0.35
C VAL A 262 23.64 -7.62 0.73
N TYR A 263 23.31 -6.76 -0.22
CA TYR A 263 23.30 -5.31 0.01
C TYR A 263 22.02 -4.85 0.70
N SER A 264 20.88 -5.29 0.21
CA SER A 264 19.57 -4.93 0.74
C SER A 264 18.77 -6.17 1.10
N ILE A 265 18.21 -6.15 2.30
CA ILE A 265 17.33 -7.21 2.79
C ILE A 265 16.19 -6.59 3.57
N SER A 266 14.97 -7.04 3.33
CA SER A 266 13.78 -6.57 4.03
C SER A 266 12.76 -7.67 4.20
N SER A 267 12.07 -7.67 5.35
CA SER A 267 10.90 -8.51 5.57
C SER A 267 9.66 -7.66 5.72
N ARG A 268 8.58 -8.13 5.16
CA ARG A 268 7.28 -7.43 5.21
C ARG A 268 6.12 -8.42 5.31
N VAL A 269 4.99 -7.90 5.73
CA VAL A 269 3.70 -8.59 5.66
C VAL A 269 2.86 -7.86 4.62
N LYS A 270 2.44 -8.58 3.59
CA LYS A 270 1.47 -8.09 2.60
C LYS A 270 0.10 -8.63 2.98
N TYR A 271 -0.83 -7.72 3.17
CA TYR A 271 -2.22 -8.03 3.37
C TYR A 271 -2.84 -8.38 2.01
N ILE A 272 -3.46 -9.55 1.92
CA ILE A 272 -4.05 -10.03 0.67
C ILE A 272 -5.56 -9.79 0.70
N ASN A 273 -6.23 -10.24 1.76
CA ASN A 273 -7.66 -10.01 2.01
C ASN A 273 -7.97 -10.05 3.50
N LYS A 274 -9.26 -10.00 3.86
CA LYS A 274 -9.71 -9.98 5.27
C LYS A 274 -9.21 -11.17 6.11
N ASN A 275 -8.78 -12.25 5.47
CA ASN A 275 -8.49 -13.52 6.10
C ASN A 275 -7.10 -14.05 5.78
N SER A 276 -6.41 -13.43 4.83
CA SER A 276 -5.15 -13.95 4.29
C SER A 276 -4.11 -12.85 4.18
N PHE A 277 -2.88 -13.20 4.53
CA PHE A 277 -1.73 -12.34 4.34
C PHE A 277 -0.51 -13.17 3.97
N MET A 278 0.44 -12.53 3.31
CA MET A 278 1.72 -13.09 2.93
C MET A 278 2.82 -12.45 3.78
N TYR A 279 3.59 -13.28 4.47
CA TYR A 279 4.88 -12.88 4.99
C TYR A 279 5.93 -13.12 3.93
N TYR A 280 6.82 -12.17 3.73
CA TYR A 280 7.93 -12.37 2.82
C TYR A 280 9.20 -11.67 3.27
N THR A 281 10.33 -12.24 2.89
CA THR A 281 11.65 -11.62 2.94
C THR A 281 12.19 -11.52 1.52
N CYS A 282 12.56 -10.31 1.13
CA CYS A 282 13.16 -10.02 -0.16
C CYS A 282 14.57 -9.47 0.02
N LEU A 283 15.48 -9.93 -0.81
CA LEU A 283 16.86 -9.47 -0.81
C LEU A 283 17.48 -9.49 -2.20
N PHE A 284 18.59 -8.76 -2.34
CA PHE A 284 19.43 -8.76 -3.53
C PHE A 284 20.76 -9.44 -3.24
N THR A 285 21.21 -10.29 -4.15
CA THR A 285 22.49 -10.96 -4.08
C THR A 285 23.13 -11.11 -5.46
N SER A 286 24.41 -11.37 -5.53
CA SER A 286 25.07 -11.72 -6.76
C SER A 286 24.69 -13.13 -7.25
N ASN A 287 24.78 -13.37 -8.54
CA ASN A 287 24.36 -14.63 -9.15
C ASN A 287 25.17 -15.84 -8.63
N ASP A 288 26.46 -15.66 -8.40
CA ASP A 288 27.37 -16.70 -7.85
C ASP A 288 27.09 -17.09 -6.39
N LYS A 289 26.35 -16.24 -5.65
CA LYS A 289 26.01 -16.45 -4.24
C LYS A 289 24.55 -16.86 -4.01
N LEU A 290 23.78 -17.01 -5.07
CA LEU A 290 22.35 -17.25 -5.01
C LEU A 290 21.97 -18.46 -4.15
N ASP A 291 22.58 -19.61 -4.40
CA ASP A 291 22.27 -20.86 -3.69
C ASP A 291 22.72 -20.80 -2.22
N GLU A 292 23.87 -20.18 -1.94
CA GLU A 292 24.34 -19.99 -0.56
C GLU A 292 23.34 -19.14 0.23
N VAL A 293 22.85 -18.05 -0.33
CA VAL A 293 21.87 -17.16 0.28
C VAL A 293 20.52 -17.85 0.50
N LYS A 294 20.02 -18.58 -0.50
CA LYS A 294 18.77 -19.36 -0.37
C LYS A 294 18.87 -20.37 0.80
N ASN A 295 19.98 -21.10 0.90
CA ASN A 295 20.19 -22.11 1.93
C ASN A 295 20.29 -21.47 3.34
N GLU A 296 21.04 -20.38 3.50
CA GLU A 296 21.16 -19.69 4.79
C GLU A 296 19.84 -19.04 5.22
N LEU A 297 19.02 -18.52 4.29
CA LEU A 297 17.66 -18.04 4.62
C LEU A 297 16.79 -19.17 5.18
N ILE A 298 16.75 -20.32 4.50
CA ILE A 298 15.95 -21.47 4.94
C ILE A 298 16.42 -21.92 6.34
N LYS A 299 17.73 -22.01 6.54
CA LYS A 299 18.32 -22.40 7.83
C LYS A 299 17.96 -21.40 8.93
N LEU A 300 18.12 -20.11 8.66
CA LEU A 300 17.82 -19.05 9.63
C LEU A 300 16.37 -19.12 10.12
N TYR A 301 15.41 -19.30 9.21
CA TYR A 301 14.00 -19.35 9.60
C TYR A 301 13.62 -20.64 10.34
N LYS A 302 14.35 -21.74 10.12
CA LYS A 302 14.14 -23.00 10.85
C LYS A 302 14.74 -22.98 12.24
N ASP A 303 15.94 -22.41 12.40
CA ASP A 303 16.80 -22.62 13.58
C ASP A 303 17.09 -21.29 14.32
N VAL A 304 16.24 -20.27 14.21
CA VAL A 304 16.47 -19.00 14.87
C VAL A 304 16.44 -19.11 16.39
N GLU A 305 17.49 -18.63 17.03
CA GLU A 305 17.50 -18.41 18.48
C GLU A 305 16.74 -17.15 18.83
N LEU A 306 15.78 -17.28 19.76
CA LEU A 306 14.91 -16.18 20.16
C LEU A 306 15.44 -15.51 21.42
N ASP A 307 15.55 -14.19 21.36
CA ASP A 307 16.02 -13.31 22.42
C ASP A 307 14.84 -12.52 23.01
N GLU A 308 14.65 -12.63 24.33
CA GLU A 308 13.53 -12.00 25.02
C GLU A 308 13.69 -10.49 25.13
N GLU A 309 14.90 -9.98 25.33
CA GLU A 309 15.16 -8.54 25.38
C GLU A 309 14.83 -7.89 24.04
N ARG A 310 15.25 -8.49 22.94
CA ARG A 310 14.92 -8.04 21.60
C ARG A 310 13.40 -8.04 21.37
N PHE A 311 12.71 -9.11 21.77
CA PHE A 311 11.25 -9.18 21.66
C PHE A 311 10.60 -8.01 22.41
N ASN A 312 10.99 -7.74 23.65
CA ASN A 312 10.45 -6.65 24.47
C ASN A 312 10.71 -5.27 23.84
N ASN A 313 11.89 -5.07 23.23
CA ASN A 313 12.24 -3.85 22.51
C ASN A 313 11.35 -3.65 21.28
N ILE A 314 11.09 -4.69 20.49
CA ILE A 314 10.18 -4.64 19.34
C ILE A 314 8.74 -4.34 19.76
N VAL A 315 8.24 -5.00 20.82
CA VAL A 315 6.90 -4.72 21.36
C VAL A 315 6.77 -3.26 21.80
N THR A 316 7.80 -2.73 22.43
CA THR A 316 7.83 -1.31 22.85
C THR A 316 7.82 -0.39 21.64
N SER A 317 8.62 -0.67 20.61
CA SER A 317 8.65 0.08 19.35
C SER A 317 7.27 0.11 18.68
N ILE A 318 6.60 -1.04 18.56
CA ILE A 318 5.26 -1.13 17.95
C ILE A 318 4.22 -0.28 18.71
N LYS A 319 4.28 -0.26 20.03
CA LYS A 319 3.38 0.58 20.84
C LYS A 319 3.66 2.08 20.66
N LEU A 320 4.92 2.47 20.56
CA LEU A 320 5.33 3.86 20.36
C LEU A 320 5.00 4.39 18.95
N ASP A 321 5.05 3.55 17.92
CA ASP A 321 4.72 3.97 16.55
C ASP A 321 3.27 4.44 16.42
N ASP A 322 2.35 3.86 17.20
CA ASP A 322 0.96 4.32 17.25
C ASP A 322 0.82 5.76 17.79
N GLU A 323 1.72 6.18 18.67
CA GLU A 323 1.69 7.54 19.23
C GLU A 323 2.24 8.58 18.26
N LYS A 324 3.16 8.20 17.37
CA LYS A 324 3.82 9.10 16.39
C LYS A 324 2.97 9.41 15.16
N ALA A 325 2.05 8.52 14.79
CA ALA A 325 1.26 8.62 13.55
C ALA A 325 -0.02 9.48 13.67
N GLU A 326 -0.16 10.29 14.71
CA GLU A 326 -1.45 10.83 15.18
C GLU A 326 -2.20 11.73 14.18
N LEU A 327 -1.53 12.60 13.42
CA LEU A 327 -2.20 13.52 12.51
C LEU A 327 -2.59 12.85 11.18
N LEU A 328 -1.67 12.11 10.58
CA LEU A 328 -1.89 11.39 9.32
C LEU A 328 -2.92 10.27 9.50
N ASP A 329 -2.88 9.58 10.63
CA ASP A 329 -3.87 8.55 10.95
C ASP A 329 -5.27 9.11 11.18
N LYS A 330 -5.38 10.35 11.66
CA LYS A 330 -6.68 11.02 11.77
C LYS A 330 -7.28 11.41 10.42
N MET A 331 -6.45 11.49 9.38
CA MET A 331 -6.86 11.73 8.00
C MET A 331 -7.15 10.46 7.22
N LYS A 332 -6.68 9.31 7.71
CA LYS A 332 -6.93 8.02 7.07
C LYS A 332 -8.36 7.54 7.34
N PHE A 333 -8.78 6.64 6.49
CA PHE A 333 -10.08 5.96 6.55
C PHE A 333 -10.41 5.45 7.95
N GLU A 334 -11.58 5.83 8.45
CA GLU A 334 -12.13 5.21 9.65
C GLU A 334 -12.73 3.83 9.37
N ASP A 335 -13.02 3.52 8.12
CA ASP A 335 -13.67 2.25 7.72
C ASP A 335 -12.72 1.10 7.48
N ASN A 336 -11.43 1.32 7.52
CA ASN A 336 -10.54 0.18 7.66
C ASN A 336 -10.66 -0.37 9.09
N ASN A 337 -11.81 -1.06 9.31
CA ASN A 337 -12.12 -1.72 10.59
C ASN A 337 -10.99 -2.66 11.04
N PHE A 338 -10.14 -3.10 10.10
CA PHE A 338 -9.01 -3.95 10.37
C PHE A 338 -7.90 -3.18 11.10
N ASP A 339 -7.39 -2.09 10.54
CA ASP A 339 -6.31 -1.30 11.17
C ASP A 339 -6.72 -0.75 12.52
N LYS A 340 -7.97 -0.27 12.64
CA LYS A 340 -8.52 0.20 13.91
C LYS A 340 -8.63 -0.91 14.95
N LYS A 341 -9.05 -2.11 14.53
CA LYS A 341 -9.10 -3.29 15.42
C LYS A 341 -7.71 -3.70 15.85
N ILE A 342 -6.75 -3.79 14.92
CA ILE A 342 -5.35 -4.11 15.21
C ILE A 342 -4.77 -3.12 16.22
N LYS A 343 -4.89 -1.82 16.01
CA LYS A 343 -4.42 -0.78 16.94
C LYS A 343 -5.05 -0.90 18.33
N ASN A 344 -6.36 -1.11 18.40
CA ASN A 344 -7.05 -1.29 19.68
C ASN A 344 -6.60 -2.57 20.41
N ILE A 345 -6.31 -3.63 19.68
CA ILE A 345 -5.80 -4.87 20.25
C ILE A 345 -4.37 -4.64 20.75
N ILE A 346 -3.49 -4.04 19.97
CA ILE A 346 -2.10 -3.71 20.36
C ILE A 346 -2.08 -2.92 21.68
N LYS A 347 -2.92 -1.89 21.81
CA LYS A 347 -3.00 -1.06 23.02
C LYS A 347 -3.42 -1.85 24.27
N LYS A 348 -4.31 -2.83 24.13
CA LYS A 348 -4.90 -3.61 25.25
C LYS A 348 -4.18 -4.92 25.52
N MET A 349 -3.44 -5.43 24.54
CA MET A 349 -2.84 -6.75 24.60
C MET A 349 -1.63 -6.77 25.52
N LYS A 350 -1.61 -7.77 26.40
CA LYS A 350 -0.40 -8.15 27.13
C LYS A 350 0.37 -9.10 26.23
N PHE A 351 1.52 -8.63 25.78
CA PHE A 351 2.44 -9.45 24.99
C PHE A 351 3.28 -10.30 25.91
N SER A 352 3.44 -11.57 25.58
CA SER A 352 4.31 -12.49 26.30
C SER A 352 5.31 -13.14 25.35
N PHE A 353 6.54 -13.37 25.84
CA PHE A 353 7.57 -14.04 25.07
C PHE A 353 7.24 -15.51 24.82
N GLU A 354 6.53 -16.15 25.74
CA GLU A 354 6.08 -17.55 25.57
C GLU A 354 5.02 -17.66 24.45
N ASP A 355 4.07 -16.73 24.39
CA ASP A 355 3.14 -16.66 23.26
C ASP A 355 3.91 -16.45 21.94
N PHE A 356 4.91 -15.56 21.92
CA PHE A 356 5.75 -15.33 20.75
C PHE A 356 6.48 -16.59 20.28
N LYS A 357 7.11 -17.34 21.20
CA LYS A 357 7.73 -18.63 20.89
C LYS A 357 6.74 -19.63 20.29
N TYR A 358 5.54 -19.68 20.84
CA TYR A 358 4.49 -20.54 20.31
C TYR A 358 4.10 -20.17 18.87
N TYR A 359 3.93 -18.89 18.60
CA TYR A 359 3.62 -18.40 17.23
C TYR A 359 4.77 -18.62 16.26
N ILE A 360 6.02 -18.50 16.69
CA ILE A 360 7.18 -18.83 15.86
C ILE A 360 7.16 -20.30 15.43
N LYS A 361 6.84 -21.20 16.35
CA LYS A 361 6.72 -22.64 16.01
C LYS A 361 5.60 -22.90 15.00
N LEU A 362 4.47 -22.24 15.15
CA LEU A 362 3.38 -22.30 14.15
C LEU A 362 3.85 -21.74 12.79
N PHE A 363 4.54 -20.61 12.82
CA PHE A 363 5.12 -20.01 11.60
C PHE A 363 6.07 -20.99 10.92
N GLN A 364 7.00 -21.61 11.66
CA GLN A 364 7.95 -22.58 11.15
C GLN A 364 7.32 -23.88 10.62
N SER A 365 6.09 -24.21 11.04
CA SER A 365 5.35 -25.37 10.53
C SER A 365 4.66 -25.12 9.19
N ASN A 366 4.58 -23.87 8.74
CA ASN A 366 3.97 -23.56 7.45
C ASN A 366 4.86 -23.99 6.29
N LYS A 367 4.21 -24.13 5.13
CA LYS A 367 4.92 -24.33 3.87
C LYS A 367 5.53 -23.01 3.41
N PHE A 368 6.83 -23.01 3.20
CA PHE A 368 7.58 -21.89 2.67
C PHE A 368 7.95 -22.12 1.22
N TYR A 369 7.99 -21.02 0.51
CA TYR A 369 8.39 -20.96 -0.90
C TYR A 369 9.59 -20.05 -1.02
N ILE A 370 10.45 -20.35 -1.97
CA ILE A 370 11.56 -19.50 -2.36
C ILE A 370 11.58 -19.39 -3.87
N ILE A 371 11.72 -18.20 -4.38
CA ILE A 371 11.77 -17.95 -5.83
C ILE A 371 12.74 -16.80 -6.10
N ASP A 372 13.49 -16.89 -7.17
CA ASP A 372 14.27 -15.78 -7.69
C ASP A 372 13.65 -15.22 -8.98
N ASP A 373 14.20 -14.11 -9.47
CA ASP A 373 13.70 -13.41 -10.64
C ASP A 373 13.80 -14.24 -11.94
N LYS A 374 14.81 -15.12 -12.05
CA LYS A 374 14.94 -16.02 -13.21
C LYS A 374 13.88 -17.11 -13.17
N GLU A 375 13.70 -17.76 -12.03
CA GLU A 375 12.64 -18.77 -11.81
C GLU A 375 11.25 -18.16 -12.03
N LEU A 376 11.02 -16.90 -11.60
CA LEU A 376 9.76 -16.21 -11.85
C LEU A 376 9.55 -15.95 -13.33
N LYS A 377 10.59 -15.50 -14.05
CA LYS A 377 10.55 -15.27 -15.50
C LYS A 377 10.22 -16.55 -16.27
N GLU A 378 10.85 -17.68 -15.90
CA GLU A 378 10.55 -19.00 -16.47
C GLU A 378 9.08 -19.39 -16.25
N LYS A 379 8.59 -19.31 -15.01
CA LYS A 379 7.21 -19.61 -14.65
C LYS A 379 6.15 -18.71 -15.27
N CYS A 380 6.49 -17.47 -15.61
CA CYS A 380 5.57 -16.58 -16.33
C CYS A 380 5.45 -16.95 -17.81
N ASN A 381 6.52 -17.49 -18.40
CA ASN A 381 6.56 -17.84 -19.83
C ASN A 381 6.02 -19.26 -20.13
N GLU A 382 5.82 -20.08 -19.10
CA GLU A 382 5.11 -21.36 -19.15
C GLU A 382 3.58 -21.16 -19.18
#